data_8c377f3f9009a90b89744778f3b6f05d
#
_entry.id   8c377f3f9009a90b89744778f3b6f05d
#
_cell.length_a   1.000
_cell.length_b   1.000
_cell.length_c   1.000
_cell.angle_alpha   90.00
_cell.angle_beta   90.00
_cell.angle_gamma   90.00
#
_symmetry.space_group_name_H-M   'P 1'
#
loop_
_entity.id
_entity.type
_entity.pdbx_description
1 polymer ?
#
loop_
_entity_poly.entity_id
_entity_poly.type
_entity_poly.pdbx_seq_one_letter_code
_entity_poly.pdbx_strand_id
1 'polypeptide(L)'
;MNVMTAPDVWSDQGRALTVEDMENMPDDEFRYELDDGVLIVSPAPSNLHQRAVTRLTMILGAACPAGFEVLVGPGVNITRFQHRVPDLAVVRSDAMATVFQERPPTLAVEVASPRTRLYDRNRKKDVYERFGIPSYWIVDPDPDKPELTVFDLRYGRYTQVAQVAGDEAFEAALPFPVTVTPSALVRA
;
A
#
# COMPACT_ATOMS: atom_id res chain seq x y z
N MET A 1 22.26 -5.63 12.48
CA MET A 1 20.87 -5.81 12.03
C MET A 1 20.03 -5.86 13.32
N ASN A 2 19.55 -4.70 13.80
CA ASN A 2 18.66 -4.68 14.96
C ASN A 2 17.26 -5.05 14.46
N VAL A 3 16.84 -6.26 14.73
CA VAL A 3 15.44 -6.61 14.76
C VAL A 3 14.91 -5.92 16.01
N MET A 4 14.18 -4.82 15.84
CA MET A 4 13.41 -4.27 16.96
C MET A 4 12.36 -5.33 17.29
N THR A 5 12.51 -5.93 18.45
CA THR A 5 11.45 -6.78 19.01
C THR A 5 10.26 -5.89 19.32
N ALA A 6 9.08 -6.33 18.93
CA ALA A 6 7.81 -5.74 19.39
C ALA A 6 7.86 -5.60 20.92
N PRO A 7 7.21 -4.58 21.49
CA PRO A 7 7.14 -4.46 22.96
C PRO A 7 6.74 -5.79 23.58
N ASP A 8 7.37 -6.17 24.69
CA ASP A 8 7.22 -7.46 25.38
C ASP A 8 5.76 -7.89 25.68
N VAL A 9 4.82 -6.97 25.54
CA VAL A 9 3.37 -7.20 25.74
C VAL A 9 2.78 -8.19 24.73
N TRP A 10 3.40 -8.37 23.53
CA TRP A 10 2.85 -9.16 22.44
C TRP A 10 3.59 -10.47 22.16
N SER A 11 4.78 -10.67 22.78
CA SER A 11 5.62 -11.85 22.56
C SER A 11 5.24 -13.08 23.39
N ASP A 12 4.35 -12.95 24.36
CA ASP A 12 4.22 -13.94 25.45
C ASP A 12 3.12 -15.00 25.26
N GLN A 13 2.42 -15.07 24.11
CA GLN A 13 1.34 -16.06 24.00
C GLN A 13 1.53 -17.17 22.96
N GLY A 14 2.56 -17.12 22.10
CA GLY A 14 2.82 -18.18 21.11
C GLY A 14 1.65 -18.45 20.14
N ARG A 15 0.60 -17.62 20.15
CA ARG A 15 -0.56 -17.70 19.26
C ARG A 15 -0.41 -16.76 18.07
N ALA A 16 -1.08 -17.09 16.96
CA ALA A 16 -1.25 -16.16 15.86
C ALA A 16 -2.07 -14.94 16.32
N LEU A 17 -1.62 -13.72 15.95
CA LEU A 17 -2.36 -12.48 16.20
C LEU A 17 -3.50 -12.34 15.19
N THR A 18 -4.51 -11.59 15.57
CA THR A 18 -5.71 -11.36 14.77
C THR A 18 -5.94 -9.86 14.53
N VAL A 19 -6.85 -9.53 13.64
CA VAL A 19 -7.20 -8.10 13.38
C VAL A 19 -7.81 -7.43 14.60
N GLU A 20 -8.46 -8.18 15.48
CA GLU A 20 -8.98 -7.67 16.75
C GLU A 20 -7.83 -7.27 17.70
N ASP A 21 -6.68 -7.94 17.61
CA ASP A 21 -5.48 -7.54 18.37
C ASP A 21 -4.89 -6.24 17.81
N MET A 22 -5.05 -5.96 16.50
CA MET A 22 -4.58 -4.72 15.86
C MET A 22 -5.28 -3.47 16.39
N GLU A 23 -6.55 -3.57 16.81
CA GLU A 23 -7.31 -2.45 17.38
C GLU A 23 -6.74 -1.99 18.72
N ASN A 24 -5.97 -2.85 19.38
CA ASN A 24 -5.33 -2.58 20.68
C ASN A 24 -3.84 -2.28 20.57
N MET A 25 -3.29 -2.12 19.33
CA MET A 25 -1.90 -1.74 19.14
C MET A 25 -1.64 -0.33 19.68
N PRO A 26 -0.41 -0.05 20.16
CA PRO A 26 -0.05 1.28 20.60
C PRO A 26 -0.25 2.32 19.49
N ASP A 27 -0.75 3.50 19.87
CA ASP A 27 -0.74 4.67 19.00
C ASP A 27 0.63 5.34 19.11
N ASP A 28 1.58 4.83 18.33
CA ASP A 28 2.98 5.25 18.29
C ASP A 28 3.45 5.50 16.85
N GLU A 29 4.74 5.71 16.67
CA GLU A 29 5.34 6.02 15.36
C GLU A 29 5.58 4.79 14.44
N PHE A 30 5.18 3.57 14.88
CA PHE A 30 5.37 2.36 14.11
C PHE A 30 4.11 2.01 13.30
N ARG A 31 4.35 1.41 12.14
CA ARG A 31 3.30 0.82 11.33
C ARG A 31 3.25 -0.68 11.59
N TYR A 32 2.07 -1.15 11.96
CA TYR A 32 1.79 -2.54 12.30
C TYR A 32 0.99 -3.20 11.17
N GLU A 33 1.46 -4.36 10.70
CA GLU A 33 0.77 -5.21 9.73
C GLU A 33 0.71 -6.65 10.26
N LEU A 34 -0.25 -7.45 9.80
CA LEU A 34 -0.31 -8.88 10.06
C LEU A 34 -0.13 -9.66 8.76
N ASP A 35 0.74 -10.67 8.79
CA ASP A 35 0.93 -11.64 7.71
C ASP A 35 0.72 -13.06 8.24
N ASP A 36 -0.45 -13.65 7.95
CA ASP A 36 -0.88 -14.95 8.50
C ASP A 36 -0.75 -15.02 10.03
N GLY A 37 -1.14 -13.94 10.73
CA GLY A 37 -1.07 -13.82 12.18
C GLY A 37 0.31 -13.50 12.75
N VAL A 38 1.30 -13.26 11.91
CA VAL A 38 2.63 -12.79 12.31
C VAL A 38 2.67 -11.26 12.25
N LEU A 39 3.05 -10.63 13.37
CA LEU A 39 3.17 -9.18 13.44
C LEU A 39 4.42 -8.70 12.68
N ILE A 40 4.20 -7.76 11.77
CA ILE A 40 5.25 -7.03 11.07
C ILE A 40 5.24 -5.60 11.57
N VAL A 41 6.37 -5.15 12.13
CA VAL A 41 6.56 -3.79 12.62
C VAL A 41 7.51 -3.05 11.69
N SER A 42 7.06 -1.94 11.14
CA SER A 42 7.85 -1.10 10.23
C SER A 42 8.17 0.24 10.86
N PRO A 43 9.43 0.71 10.79
CA PRO A 43 9.81 2.03 11.26
C PRO A 43 9.28 3.12 10.32
N ALA A 44 9.37 4.38 10.77
CA ALA A 44 9.07 5.54 9.95
C ALA A 44 9.77 5.48 8.57
N PRO A 45 9.07 5.82 7.48
CA PRO A 45 9.62 5.78 6.14
C PRO A 45 10.63 6.91 5.88
N SER A 46 11.50 6.73 4.87
CA SER A 46 12.48 7.75 4.47
C SER A 46 11.81 8.99 3.86
N ASN A 47 12.53 10.13 3.85
CA ASN A 47 12.05 11.37 3.20
C ASN A 47 11.74 11.18 1.71
N LEU A 48 12.49 10.32 1.02
CA LEU A 48 12.26 10.03 -0.40
C LEU A 48 10.95 9.28 -0.61
N HIS A 49 10.69 8.28 0.24
CA HIS A 49 9.41 7.56 0.26
C HIS A 49 8.25 8.53 0.55
N GLN A 50 8.36 9.36 1.60
CA GLN A 50 7.34 10.35 1.95
C GLN A 50 7.07 11.34 0.82
N ARG A 51 8.12 11.78 0.11
CA ARG A 51 7.98 12.65 -1.06
C ARG A 51 7.16 11.99 -2.15
N ALA A 52 7.46 10.74 -2.48
CA ALA A 52 6.74 10.00 -3.50
C ALA A 52 5.26 9.79 -3.11
N VAL A 53 4.99 9.39 -1.86
CA VAL A 53 3.63 9.28 -1.32
C VAL A 53 2.89 10.60 -1.43
N THR A 54 3.48 11.71 -0.94
CA THR A 54 2.85 13.03 -0.95
C THR A 54 2.48 13.46 -2.37
N ARG A 55 3.40 13.33 -3.31
CA ARG A 55 3.17 13.76 -4.70
C ARG A 55 2.13 12.91 -5.41
N LEU A 56 2.19 11.59 -5.21
CA LEU A 56 1.19 10.71 -5.79
C LEU A 56 -0.19 10.97 -5.19
N THR A 57 -0.27 11.28 -3.88
CA THR A 57 -1.53 11.73 -3.23
C THR A 57 -2.09 12.97 -3.90
N MET A 58 -1.25 13.97 -4.18
CA MET A 58 -1.68 15.20 -4.86
C MET A 58 -2.19 14.91 -6.28
N ILE A 59 -1.48 14.07 -7.05
CA ILE A 59 -1.86 13.67 -8.41
C ILE A 59 -3.20 12.94 -8.40
N LEU A 60 -3.32 11.91 -7.56
CA LEU A 60 -4.57 11.14 -7.45
C LEU A 60 -5.71 12.01 -6.92
N GLY A 61 -5.46 12.83 -5.90
CA GLY A 61 -6.47 13.73 -5.32
C GLY A 61 -7.01 14.76 -6.31
N ALA A 62 -6.12 15.33 -7.15
CA ALA A 62 -6.54 16.29 -8.18
C ALA A 62 -7.41 15.66 -9.30
N ALA A 63 -7.22 14.37 -9.58
CA ALA A 63 -7.97 13.62 -10.58
C ALA A 63 -9.19 12.87 -9.99
N CYS A 64 -9.30 12.81 -8.66
CA CYS A 64 -10.28 12.00 -7.94
C CYS A 64 -11.72 12.50 -8.22
N PRO A 65 -12.58 11.70 -8.87
CA PRO A 65 -13.96 12.10 -9.12
C PRO A 65 -14.82 11.91 -7.86
N ALA A 66 -16.01 12.54 -7.87
CA ALA A 66 -17.01 12.31 -6.83
C ALA A 66 -17.33 10.81 -6.69
N GLY A 67 -17.50 10.36 -5.45
CA GLY A 67 -17.75 8.95 -5.13
C GLY A 67 -16.51 8.11 -4.88
N PHE A 68 -15.32 8.74 -4.90
CA PHE A 68 -14.05 8.12 -4.50
C PHE A 68 -13.32 8.98 -3.47
N GLU A 69 -12.47 8.33 -2.67
CA GLU A 69 -11.60 8.95 -1.68
C GLU A 69 -10.17 8.42 -1.82
N VAL A 70 -9.18 9.31 -1.71
CA VAL A 70 -7.76 8.96 -1.67
C VAL A 70 -7.31 8.95 -0.21
N LEU A 71 -6.86 7.80 0.28
CA LEU A 71 -6.42 7.61 1.66
C LEU A 71 -4.91 7.34 1.71
N VAL A 72 -4.24 7.95 2.69
CA VAL A 72 -2.81 7.72 2.97
C VAL A 72 -2.68 6.77 4.14
N GLY A 73 -2.00 5.64 3.94
CA GLY A 73 -1.73 4.66 4.98
C GLY A 73 -2.99 4.05 5.64
N PRO A 74 -4.08 3.74 4.88
CA PRO A 74 -5.25 3.18 5.53
C PRO A 74 -4.99 1.74 5.98
N GLY A 75 -5.45 1.39 7.17
CA GLY A 75 -5.50 -0.01 7.59
C GLY A 75 -6.56 -0.79 6.81
N VAL A 76 -6.21 -1.97 6.33
CA VAL A 76 -7.07 -2.85 5.52
C VAL A 76 -7.12 -4.24 6.15
N ASN A 77 -8.25 -4.62 6.71
CA ASN A 77 -8.53 -5.96 7.23
C ASN A 77 -8.93 -6.88 6.07
N ILE A 78 -8.06 -7.82 5.72
CA ILE A 78 -8.27 -8.72 4.57
C ILE A 78 -8.89 -10.03 5.02
N THR A 79 -8.33 -10.60 6.08
CA THR A 79 -8.89 -11.77 6.80
C THR A 79 -8.64 -11.58 8.28
N ARG A 80 -9.16 -12.49 9.12
CA ARG A 80 -8.88 -12.45 10.57
C ARG A 80 -7.39 -12.42 10.91
N PHE A 81 -6.53 -12.96 10.06
CA PHE A 81 -5.08 -13.07 10.28
C PHE A 81 -4.25 -12.25 9.30
N GLN A 82 -4.91 -11.39 8.50
CA GLN A 82 -4.27 -10.54 7.49
C GLN A 82 -4.74 -9.10 7.64
N HIS A 83 -3.81 -8.23 8.05
CA HIS A 83 -3.98 -6.79 8.06
C HIS A 83 -2.85 -6.15 7.28
N ARG A 84 -3.17 -5.22 6.39
CA ARG A 84 -2.19 -4.48 5.58
C ARG A 84 -2.41 -2.99 5.68
N VAL A 85 -1.32 -2.25 5.53
CA VAL A 85 -1.35 -0.79 5.48
C VAL A 85 -0.64 -0.35 4.19
N PRO A 86 -1.35 -0.32 3.04
CA PRO A 86 -0.78 0.23 1.81
C PRO A 86 -0.40 1.69 2.00
N ASP A 87 0.64 2.16 1.33
CA ASP A 87 1.08 3.56 1.46
C ASP A 87 0.00 4.53 0.96
N LEU A 88 -0.76 4.13 -0.07
CA LEU A 88 -1.95 4.83 -0.55
C LEU A 88 -3.03 3.81 -0.92
N ALA A 89 -4.28 4.21 -0.76
CA ALA A 89 -5.40 3.50 -1.35
C ALA A 89 -6.43 4.48 -1.92
N VAL A 90 -7.16 4.02 -2.93
CA VAL A 90 -8.38 4.67 -3.39
C VAL A 90 -9.56 3.78 -3.05
N VAL A 91 -10.52 4.33 -2.36
CA VAL A 91 -11.75 3.63 -1.96
C VAL A 91 -12.98 4.31 -2.56
N ARG A 92 -14.08 3.59 -2.66
CA ARG A 92 -15.37 4.21 -2.95
C ARG A 92 -15.87 4.90 -1.68
N SER A 93 -16.42 6.11 -1.80
CA SER A 93 -16.94 6.86 -0.64
C SER A 93 -18.04 6.11 0.09
N ASP A 94 -18.86 5.32 -0.63
CA ASP A 94 -19.94 4.49 -0.06
C ASP A 94 -19.43 3.20 0.63
N ALA A 95 -18.15 2.89 0.48
CA ALA A 95 -17.49 1.75 1.10
C ALA A 95 -16.44 2.15 2.14
N MET A 96 -16.27 3.46 2.38
CA MET A 96 -15.29 3.96 3.34
C MET A 96 -15.68 3.58 4.76
N ALA A 97 -14.77 2.89 5.47
CA ALA A 97 -14.95 2.51 6.86
C ALA A 97 -14.37 3.57 7.82
N THR A 98 -14.87 3.62 9.06
CA THR A 98 -14.46 4.63 10.05
C THR A 98 -13.06 4.32 10.63
N VAL A 99 -12.70 3.05 10.77
CA VAL A 99 -11.42 2.63 11.38
C VAL A 99 -10.56 1.91 10.34
N PHE A 100 -10.89 0.65 10.01
CA PHE A 100 -10.16 -0.14 9.04
C PHE A 100 -11.06 -0.52 7.86
N GLN A 101 -10.50 -0.53 6.66
CA GLN A 101 -11.21 -0.98 5.47
C GLN A 101 -11.43 -2.50 5.54
N GLU A 102 -12.66 -2.94 5.33
CA GLU A 102 -13.04 -4.36 5.29
C GLU A 102 -13.46 -4.81 3.89
N ARG A 103 -13.54 -3.85 2.96
CA ARG A 103 -13.81 -4.10 1.54
C ARG A 103 -12.58 -3.76 0.72
N PRO A 104 -12.34 -4.48 -0.38
CA PRO A 104 -11.22 -4.18 -1.26
C PRO A 104 -11.24 -2.71 -1.72
N PRO A 105 -10.15 -1.96 -1.50
CA PRO A 105 -9.93 -0.69 -2.19
C PRO A 105 -10.00 -0.87 -3.70
N THR A 106 -10.31 0.18 -4.45
CA THR A 106 -10.26 0.14 -5.92
C THR A 106 -8.83 0.23 -6.45
N LEU A 107 -7.93 0.79 -5.66
CA LEU A 107 -6.48 0.84 -5.88
C LEU A 107 -5.75 0.67 -4.56
N ALA A 108 -4.70 -0.13 -4.54
CA ALA A 108 -3.66 -0.10 -3.51
C ALA A 108 -2.32 0.31 -4.15
N VAL A 109 -1.54 1.13 -3.45
CA VAL A 109 -0.20 1.56 -3.88
C VAL A 109 0.80 1.29 -2.78
N GLU A 110 1.93 0.70 -3.16
CA GLU A 110 3.11 0.56 -2.31
C GLU A 110 4.27 1.36 -2.91
N VAL A 111 4.91 2.17 -2.09
CA VAL A 111 6.15 2.86 -2.45
C VAL A 111 7.31 2.04 -1.93
N ALA A 112 8.00 1.36 -2.83
CA ALA A 112 9.04 0.40 -2.49
C ALA A 112 10.24 1.08 -1.80
N SER A 113 10.80 0.35 -0.84
CA SER A 113 12.11 0.64 -0.28
C SER A 113 13.09 -0.46 -0.70
N PRO A 114 14.40 -0.25 -0.61
CA PRO A 114 15.38 -1.31 -0.88
C PRO A 114 15.16 -2.58 -0.02
N ARG A 115 14.50 -2.43 1.14
CA ARG A 115 14.22 -3.54 2.07
C ARG A 115 12.92 -4.26 1.77
N THR A 116 11.89 -3.57 1.26
CA THR A 116 10.55 -4.12 1.07
C THR A 116 10.24 -4.53 -0.37
N ARG A 117 11.06 -4.11 -1.35
CA ARG A 117 10.83 -4.30 -2.80
C ARG A 117 10.42 -5.73 -3.18
N LEU A 118 11.10 -6.76 -2.66
CA LEU A 118 10.76 -8.16 -2.97
C LEU A 118 9.47 -8.60 -2.28
N TYR A 119 9.21 -8.11 -1.06
CA TYR A 119 8.01 -8.40 -0.32
C TYR A 119 6.78 -7.78 -0.98
N ASP A 120 6.88 -6.49 -1.38
CA ASP A 120 5.81 -5.77 -2.07
C ASP A 120 5.48 -6.42 -3.42
N ARG A 121 6.52 -6.80 -4.19
CA ARG A 121 6.36 -7.43 -5.51
C ARG A 121 5.79 -8.85 -5.47
N ASN A 122 5.97 -9.57 -4.39
CA ASN A 122 5.56 -10.98 -4.30
C ASN A 122 4.44 -11.16 -3.27
N ARG A 123 4.74 -11.04 -1.99
CA ARG A 123 3.79 -11.41 -0.93
C ARG A 123 2.58 -10.48 -0.85
N LYS A 124 2.78 -9.15 -0.85
CA LYS A 124 1.67 -8.19 -0.83
C LYS A 124 0.82 -8.31 -2.10
N LYS A 125 1.47 -8.46 -3.26
CA LYS A 125 0.79 -8.67 -4.53
C LYS A 125 -0.17 -9.88 -4.47
N ASP A 126 0.29 -11.03 -3.96
CA ASP A 126 -0.53 -12.23 -3.85
C ASP A 126 -1.70 -12.05 -2.86
N VAL A 127 -1.48 -11.31 -1.78
CA VAL A 127 -2.51 -10.99 -0.79
C VAL A 127 -3.58 -10.07 -1.39
N TYR A 128 -3.17 -8.99 -2.08
CA TYR A 128 -4.09 -8.04 -2.70
C TYR A 128 -4.85 -8.65 -3.89
N GLU A 129 -4.21 -9.54 -4.67
CA GLU A 129 -4.85 -10.31 -5.73
C GLU A 129 -6.00 -11.16 -5.18
N ARG A 130 -5.73 -11.93 -4.12
CA ARG A 130 -6.74 -12.79 -3.48
C ARG A 130 -7.86 -12.02 -2.81
N PHE A 131 -7.54 -10.84 -2.27
CA PHE A 131 -8.55 -9.95 -1.70
C PHE A 131 -9.45 -9.31 -2.75
N GLY A 132 -8.99 -9.26 -4.00
CA GLY A 132 -9.78 -8.74 -5.12
C GLY A 132 -9.63 -7.25 -5.35
N ILE A 133 -8.48 -6.64 -5.02
CA ILE A 133 -8.19 -5.23 -5.31
C ILE A 133 -8.05 -5.06 -6.83
N PRO A 134 -8.87 -4.21 -7.50
CA PRO A 134 -8.89 -4.12 -8.97
C PRO A 134 -7.59 -3.66 -9.60
N SER A 135 -6.85 -2.75 -8.94
CA SER A 135 -5.56 -2.25 -9.44
C SER A 135 -4.53 -2.19 -8.31
N TYR A 136 -3.30 -2.58 -8.59
CA TYR A 136 -2.18 -2.55 -7.64
C TYR A 136 -0.95 -1.91 -8.30
N TRP A 137 -0.43 -0.86 -7.67
CA TRP A 137 0.71 -0.11 -8.17
C TRP A 137 1.90 -0.24 -7.23
N ILE A 138 3.09 -0.42 -7.82
CA ILE A 138 4.36 -0.39 -7.09
C ILE A 138 5.18 0.77 -7.64
N VAL A 139 5.47 1.75 -6.81
CA VAL A 139 6.34 2.88 -7.10
C VAL A 139 7.72 2.60 -6.55
N ASP A 140 8.73 2.60 -7.39
CA ASP A 140 10.14 2.62 -6.98
C ASP A 140 10.64 4.07 -7.02
N PRO A 141 10.87 4.72 -5.86
CA PRO A 141 11.25 6.12 -5.81
C PRO A 141 12.76 6.35 -5.96
N ASP A 142 13.47 5.44 -6.63
CA ASP A 142 14.90 5.61 -6.91
C ASP A 142 15.12 6.93 -7.67
N PRO A 143 15.93 7.89 -7.16
CA PRO A 143 16.13 9.18 -7.82
C PRO A 143 16.75 9.09 -9.20
N ASP A 144 17.60 8.08 -9.42
CA ASP A 144 18.32 7.88 -10.69
C ASP A 144 17.48 7.10 -11.70
N LYS A 145 16.60 6.24 -11.21
CA LYS A 145 15.72 5.41 -12.05
C LYS A 145 14.36 5.20 -11.39
N PRO A 146 13.55 6.25 -11.25
CA PRO A 146 12.19 6.10 -10.71
C PRO A 146 11.34 5.24 -11.65
N GLU A 147 10.56 4.33 -11.08
CA GLU A 147 9.75 3.36 -11.83
C GLU A 147 8.35 3.24 -11.24
N LEU A 148 7.37 3.03 -12.09
CA LEU A 148 6.01 2.64 -11.74
C LEU A 148 5.69 1.33 -12.43
N THR A 149 5.34 0.30 -11.65
CA THR A 149 4.80 -0.97 -12.15
C THR A 149 3.32 -1.06 -11.77
N VAL A 150 2.48 -1.40 -12.73
CA VAL A 150 1.02 -1.46 -12.59
C VAL A 150 0.50 -2.85 -12.89
N PHE A 151 -0.33 -3.35 -11.99
CA PHE A 151 -1.05 -4.62 -12.13
C PHE A 151 -2.56 -4.37 -12.05
N ASP A 152 -3.30 -4.90 -13.01
CA ASP A 152 -4.77 -4.92 -12.97
C ASP A 152 -5.28 -6.34 -12.77
N LEU A 153 -6.33 -6.47 -11.97
CA LEU A 153 -6.99 -7.74 -11.70
C LEU A 153 -7.86 -8.14 -12.91
N ARG A 154 -7.44 -9.19 -13.61
CA ARG A 154 -8.15 -9.73 -14.78
C ARG A 154 -8.43 -11.20 -14.55
N TYR A 155 -9.71 -11.59 -14.60
CA TYR A 155 -10.12 -12.98 -14.39
C TYR A 155 -9.61 -13.59 -13.07
N GLY A 156 -9.56 -12.76 -12.00
CA GLY A 156 -9.10 -13.17 -10.67
C GLY A 156 -7.58 -13.28 -10.51
N ARG A 157 -6.79 -12.76 -11.47
CA ARG A 157 -5.32 -12.74 -11.44
C ARG A 157 -4.77 -11.39 -11.83
N TYR A 158 -3.70 -10.96 -11.16
CA TYR A 158 -2.97 -9.77 -11.56
C TYR A 158 -2.19 -9.97 -12.86
N THR A 159 -2.50 -9.12 -13.83
CA THR A 159 -1.74 -8.97 -15.07
C THR A 159 -0.97 -7.67 -15.00
N GLN A 160 0.34 -7.69 -15.25
CA GLN A 160 1.11 -6.46 -15.40
C GLN A 160 0.66 -5.76 -16.68
N VAL A 161 0.11 -4.55 -16.52
CA VAL A 161 -0.44 -3.75 -17.65
C VAL A 161 0.51 -2.62 -18.05
N ALA A 162 1.40 -2.20 -17.14
CA ALA A 162 2.43 -1.22 -17.44
C ALA A 162 3.65 -1.41 -16.54
N GLN A 163 4.80 -0.97 -17.08
CA GLN A 163 6.02 -0.69 -16.34
C GLN A 163 6.73 0.46 -17.07
N VAL A 164 6.70 1.63 -16.45
CA VAL A 164 7.24 2.88 -17.02
C VAL A 164 8.31 3.45 -16.09
N ALA A 165 9.29 4.13 -16.64
CA ALA A 165 10.41 4.68 -15.88
C ALA A 165 10.77 6.11 -16.32
N GLY A 166 11.41 6.86 -15.43
CA GLY A 166 11.90 8.21 -15.73
C GLY A 166 10.75 9.14 -16.13
N ASP A 167 10.86 9.72 -17.32
CA ASP A 167 9.92 10.71 -17.87
C ASP A 167 8.78 10.08 -18.69
N GLU A 168 8.73 8.77 -18.80
CA GLU A 168 7.65 8.08 -19.48
C GLU A 168 6.37 8.18 -18.65
N ALA A 169 5.28 8.69 -19.26
CA ALA A 169 4.00 8.84 -18.60
C ALA A 169 3.16 7.56 -18.74
N PHE A 170 2.48 7.18 -17.67
CA PHE A 170 1.46 6.15 -17.67
C PHE A 170 0.07 6.80 -17.57
N GLU A 171 -0.80 6.49 -18.52
CA GLU A 171 -2.21 6.88 -18.52
C GLU A 171 -3.05 5.75 -17.94
N ALA A 172 -3.42 5.88 -16.67
CA ALA A 172 -4.25 4.91 -15.98
C ALA A 172 -5.71 5.02 -16.39
N ALA A 173 -6.36 3.87 -16.54
CA ALA A 173 -7.83 3.80 -16.64
C ALA A 173 -8.47 3.48 -15.28
N LEU A 174 -7.75 2.77 -14.41
CA LEU A 174 -8.17 2.42 -13.05
C LEU A 174 -7.27 3.12 -12.00
N PRO A 175 -7.85 3.55 -10.86
CA PRO A 175 -9.25 3.47 -10.43
C PRO A 175 -10.16 4.47 -11.14
N PHE A 176 -9.59 5.49 -11.78
CA PHE A 176 -10.16 6.50 -12.63
C PHE A 176 -9.08 7.05 -13.58
N PRO A 177 -9.43 7.75 -14.67
CA PRO A 177 -8.44 8.32 -15.58
C PRO A 177 -7.50 9.27 -14.85
N VAL A 178 -6.18 8.96 -14.86
CA VAL A 178 -5.13 9.80 -14.28
C VAL A 178 -3.80 9.50 -14.96
N THR A 179 -2.99 10.54 -15.16
CA THR A 179 -1.63 10.41 -15.72
C THR A 179 -0.60 10.50 -14.62
N VAL A 180 0.33 9.54 -14.57
CA VAL A 180 1.44 9.50 -13.61
C VAL A 180 2.76 9.34 -14.35
N THR A 181 3.71 10.22 -14.03
CA THR A 181 5.10 10.16 -14.54
C THR A 181 6.03 9.85 -13.36
N PRO A 182 6.81 8.75 -13.38
CA PRO A 182 7.64 8.34 -12.25
C PRO A 182 8.61 9.43 -11.77
N SER A 183 9.27 10.14 -12.69
CA SER A 183 10.21 11.22 -12.34
C SER A 183 9.55 12.38 -11.59
N ALA A 184 8.26 12.66 -11.84
CA ALA A 184 7.52 13.69 -11.12
C ALA A 184 7.33 13.35 -9.63
N LEU A 185 7.44 12.08 -9.25
CA LEU A 185 7.31 11.63 -7.86
C LEU A 185 8.57 11.87 -7.03
N VAL A 186 9.75 12.01 -7.66
CA VAL A 186 11.05 12.05 -6.97
C VAL A 186 11.84 13.35 -7.19
N ARG A 187 11.59 14.13 -8.25
CA ARG A 187 12.31 15.38 -8.55
C ARG A 187 12.23 16.36 -7.37
N ALA A 188 13.27 17.18 -7.18
CA ALA A 188 13.31 18.27 -6.21
C ALA A 188 12.42 19.44 -6.64
#